data_0a58910ae9435f2b1801f15fef4f7349
#
_entry.id   0a58910ae9435f2b1801f15fef4f7349
#
_cell.length_a   1.000
_cell.length_b   1.000
_cell.length_c   1.000
_cell.angle_alpha   90.00
_cell.angle_beta   90.00
_cell.angle_gamma   90.00
#
_symmetry.space_group_name_H-M   'P 1'
#
loop_
_entity.id
_entity.type
_entity.pdbx_description
1 polymer ?
#
loop_
_entity_poly.entity_id
_entity_poly.type
_entity_poly.pdbx_seq_one_letter_code
_entity_poly.pdbx_strand_id
1 'polypeptide(L)'
;MRLVEFKDIDNKRLSLIESARIQHAEDLIFWEGSNGASRAIQQLQALTGTSKALTIKWDGSPAVVFGRNPNGEFIFTDKSGFVAKGYDGRATNADDLEGAIMQRAKGDRKKMKGYQQYASKMKGIFDMMQNAVSETFQGYLVGDMLFFDTPQKSGNAYVF
;
A
#
# COMPACT_ATOMS: atom_id res chain seq x y z
N MET A 1 9.31 -0.61 -3.18
CA MET A 1 9.11 -0.10 -1.81
C MET A 1 9.71 1.29 -1.74
N ARG A 2 8.96 2.29 -1.33
CA ARG A 2 9.42 3.68 -1.25
C ARG A 2 9.39 4.09 0.22
N LEU A 3 10.54 4.48 0.76
CA LEU A 3 10.65 5.06 2.10
C LEU A 3 10.12 6.50 2.04
N VAL A 4 9.18 6.85 2.90
CA VAL A 4 8.69 8.22 3.06
C VAL A 4 9.02 8.63 4.49
N GLU A 5 10.07 9.45 4.65
CA GLU A 5 10.37 10.07 5.93
C GLU A 5 9.38 11.20 6.21
N PHE A 6 8.68 11.07 7.31
CA PHE A 6 7.73 12.09 7.77
C PHE A 6 8.34 12.91 8.91
N LYS A 7 8.94 14.04 8.58
CA LYS A 7 9.07 15.14 9.53
C LYS A 7 7.93 16.11 9.23
N ASP A 8 6.98 16.23 10.16
CA ASP A 8 5.86 17.19 10.14
C ASP A 8 5.09 17.24 8.83
N ILE A 9 4.16 16.31 8.64
CA ILE A 9 3.29 16.32 7.48
C ILE A 9 1.99 16.99 7.78
N ASP A 10 1.94 18.24 7.39
CA ASP A 10 0.71 18.95 7.11
C ASP A 10 -0.07 18.22 5.99
N ASN A 11 -1.39 18.11 6.11
CA ASN A 11 -2.28 17.42 5.14
C ASN A 11 -2.07 17.85 3.67
N LYS A 12 -1.47 19.03 3.44
CA LYS A 12 -1.06 19.52 2.12
C LYS A 12 0.07 18.72 1.47
N ARG A 13 0.98 18.10 2.26
CA ARG A 13 2.09 17.31 1.71
C ARG A 13 1.67 15.89 1.32
N LEU A 14 0.64 15.34 1.94
CA LEU A 14 0.06 14.05 1.50
C LEU A 14 -0.49 14.15 0.06
N SER A 15 -1.09 15.27 -0.32
CA SER A 15 -1.56 15.49 -1.69
C SER A 15 -0.43 15.58 -2.72
N LEU A 16 0.74 16.10 -2.32
CA LEU A 16 1.93 16.16 -3.19
C LEU A 16 2.59 14.79 -3.39
N ILE A 17 2.47 13.89 -2.41
CA ILE A 17 2.98 12.52 -2.53
C ILE A 17 2.03 11.65 -3.38
N GLU A 18 0.73 11.91 -3.34
CA GLU A 18 -0.24 11.31 -4.28
C GLU A 18 0.01 11.75 -5.73
N SER A 19 0.49 12.96 -5.95
CA SER A 19 0.85 13.46 -7.29
C SER A 19 2.13 12.82 -7.86
N ALA A 20 2.94 12.17 -7.02
CA ALA A 20 4.14 11.43 -7.45
C ALA A 20 3.84 9.97 -7.84
N ARG A 21 2.61 9.64 -8.23
CA ARG A 21 2.28 8.34 -8.84
C ARG A 21 3.13 8.12 -10.07
N ILE A 22 3.52 6.87 -10.28
CA ILE A 22 4.08 6.45 -11.58
C ILE A 22 2.99 6.75 -12.60
N GLN A 23 3.27 7.71 -13.46
CA GLN A 23 2.35 8.13 -14.50
C GLN A 23 2.22 6.99 -15.52
N HIS A 24 1.01 6.73 -15.95
CA HIS A 24 0.77 5.85 -17.07
C HIS A 24 1.20 6.55 -18.36
N ALA A 25 1.55 5.78 -19.39
CA ALA A 25 2.00 6.36 -20.65
C ALA A 25 0.95 7.29 -21.27
N GLU A 26 -0.33 6.98 -21.10
CA GLU A 26 -1.45 7.82 -21.53
C GLU A 26 -1.56 9.14 -20.77
N ASP A 27 -1.13 9.20 -19.50
CA ASP A 27 -1.19 10.43 -18.70
C ASP A 27 -0.21 11.49 -19.22
N LEU A 28 0.86 11.08 -19.91
CA LEU A 28 1.81 12.00 -20.52
C LEU A 28 1.16 12.95 -21.51
N ILE A 29 0.10 12.50 -22.20
CA ILE A 29 -0.63 13.29 -23.18
C ILE A 29 -1.31 14.49 -22.50
N PHE A 30 -1.87 14.29 -21.32
CA PHE A 30 -2.55 15.34 -20.56
C PHE A 30 -1.58 16.36 -19.96
N TRP A 31 -0.37 15.92 -19.58
CA TRP A 31 0.62 16.77 -18.95
C TRP A 31 1.51 17.54 -19.93
N GLU A 32 1.87 16.91 -21.05
CA GLU A 32 2.87 17.38 -22.00
C GLU A 32 2.31 17.58 -23.43
N GLY A 33 1.01 17.37 -23.63
CA GLY A 33 0.37 17.52 -24.94
C GLY A 33 0.99 16.65 -26.02
N SER A 34 1.29 17.21 -27.19
CA SER A 34 1.88 16.47 -28.32
C SER A 34 3.25 15.87 -28.02
N ASN A 35 4.06 16.52 -27.16
CA ASN A 35 5.34 15.98 -26.74
C ASN A 35 5.16 14.72 -25.88
N GLY A 36 4.15 14.72 -24.99
CA GLY A 36 3.78 13.56 -24.19
C GLY A 36 3.28 12.40 -25.06
N ALA A 37 2.50 12.67 -26.08
CA ALA A 37 2.07 11.67 -27.04
C ALA A 37 3.27 11.03 -27.78
N SER A 38 4.20 11.84 -28.24
CA SER A 38 5.41 11.36 -28.90
C SER A 38 6.27 10.49 -27.97
N ARG A 39 6.42 10.89 -26.70
CA ARG A 39 7.14 10.11 -25.67
C ARG A 39 6.45 8.79 -25.36
N ALA A 40 5.11 8.78 -25.25
CA ALA A 40 4.34 7.57 -25.03
C ALA A 40 4.52 6.57 -26.18
N ILE A 41 4.47 7.04 -27.43
CA ILE A 41 4.70 6.22 -28.63
C ILE A 41 6.13 5.66 -28.63
N GLN A 42 7.14 6.48 -28.34
CA GLN A 42 8.52 6.02 -28.26
C GLN A 42 8.73 4.95 -27.18
N GLN A 43 8.09 5.10 -26.03
CA GLN A 43 8.11 4.08 -24.96
C GLN A 43 7.51 2.76 -25.43
N LEU A 44 6.36 2.80 -26.11
CA LEU A 44 5.69 1.62 -26.67
C LEU A 44 6.57 0.96 -27.75
N GLN A 45 7.20 1.74 -28.62
CA GLN A 45 8.12 1.23 -29.65
C GLN A 45 9.37 0.58 -29.02
N ALA A 46 9.90 1.15 -27.93
CA ALA A 46 11.04 0.57 -27.22
C ALA A 46 10.73 -0.83 -26.65
N LEU A 47 9.45 -1.11 -26.29
CA LEU A 47 9.04 -2.42 -25.80
C LEU A 47 9.13 -3.52 -26.88
N THR A 48 9.06 -3.16 -28.16
CA THR A 48 9.14 -4.13 -29.28
C THR A 48 10.58 -4.49 -29.61
N GLY A 49 11.57 -3.71 -29.15
CA GLY A 49 12.97 -3.85 -29.54
C GLY A 49 13.84 -4.68 -28.61
N THR A 50 13.59 -4.69 -27.32
CA THR A 50 14.40 -5.45 -26.33
C THR A 50 13.60 -5.87 -25.12
N SER A 51 13.78 -7.11 -24.66
CA SER A 51 13.20 -7.63 -23.41
C SER A 51 13.67 -6.88 -22.14
N LYS A 52 14.75 -6.09 -22.23
CA LYS A 52 15.29 -5.30 -21.11
C LYS A 52 14.47 -4.04 -20.81
N ALA A 53 13.65 -3.58 -21.76
CA ALA A 53 12.77 -2.42 -21.57
C ALA A 53 11.44 -2.78 -20.94
N LEU A 54 11.12 -4.07 -20.81
CA LEU A 54 9.88 -4.54 -20.22
C LEU A 54 10.09 -4.90 -18.76
N THR A 55 9.30 -4.28 -17.89
CA THR A 55 9.24 -4.64 -16.46
C THR A 55 7.84 -5.07 -16.09
N ILE A 56 7.74 -6.02 -15.17
CA ILE A 56 6.44 -6.44 -14.61
C ILE A 56 6.21 -5.60 -13.36
N LYS A 57 5.10 -4.86 -13.34
CA LYS A 57 4.60 -4.23 -12.12
C LYS A 57 3.69 -5.21 -11.40
N TRP A 58 4.07 -5.56 -10.19
CA TRP A 58 3.21 -6.33 -9.30
C TRP A 58 2.28 -5.35 -8.57
N ASP A 59 1.00 -5.47 -8.81
CA ASP A 59 -0.04 -4.75 -8.07
C ASP A 59 -0.66 -5.67 -7.04
N GLY A 60 -0.72 -5.20 -5.81
CA GLY A 60 -1.36 -5.89 -4.71
C GLY A 60 -2.56 -5.11 -4.17
N SER A 61 -3.36 -5.77 -3.37
CA SER A 61 -4.48 -5.17 -2.64
C SER A 61 -4.65 -5.89 -1.31
N PRO A 62 -4.81 -5.13 -0.22
CA PRO A 62 -4.91 -3.68 -0.10
C PRO A 62 -3.56 -2.96 -0.13
N ALA A 63 -3.59 -1.64 -0.37
CA ALA A 63 -2.48 -0.78 -0.01
C ALA A 63 -2.42 -0.66 1.52
N VAL A 64 -1.26 -0.94 2.10
CA VAL A 64 -1.03 -0.95 3.54
C VAL A 64 -0.04 0.14 3.95
N VAL A 65 -0.20 0.63 5.17
CA VAL A 65 0.72 1.57 5.82
C VAL A 65 1.18 0.93 7.12
N PHE A 66 2.48 0.86 7.33
CA PHE A 66 3.08 0.26 8.53
C PHE A 66 4.37 0.96 8.90
N GLY A 67 4.75 0.86 10.15
CA GLY A 67 5.96 1.52 10.65
C GLY A 67 5.87 1.83 12.13
N ARG A 68 6.68 2.77 12.59
CA ARG A 68 6.64 3.19 13.99
C ARG A 68 6.39 4.70 14.10
N ASN A 69 5.49 5.06 15.01
CA ASN A 69 5.20 6.44 15.32
C ASN A 69 6.37 7.10 16.10
N PRO A 70 6.34 8.42 16.36
CA PRO A 70 7.39 9.10 17.14
C PRO A 70 7.62 8.54 18.54
N ASN A 71 6.63 7.85 19.11
CA ASN A 71 6.75 7.20 20.43
C ASN A 71 7.37 5.79 20.34
N GLY A 72 7.74 5.31 19.15
CA GLY A 72 8.28 3.99 18.92
C GLY A 72 7.22 2.88 18.80
N GLU A 73 5.93 3.20 18.94
CA GLU A 73 4.85 2.21 18.83
C GLU A 73 4.68 1.78 17.37
N PHE A 74 4.57 0.47 17.15
CA PHE A 74 4.28 -0.07 15.84
C PHE A 74 2.84 0.25 15.44
N ILE A 75 2.68 0.70 14.20
CA ILE A 75 1.40 1.00 13.57
C ILE A 75 1.25 0.14 12.33
N PHE A 76 0.11 -0.50 12.17
CA PHE A 76 -0.25 -1.21 10.96
C PHE A 76 -1.72 -0.98 10.63
N THR A 77 -1.97 -0.62 9.38
CA THR A 77 -3.32 -0.42 8.86
C THR A 77 -3.33 -0.45 7.33
N ASP A 78 -4.50 -0.47 6.71
CA ASP A 78 -4.58 -0.16 5.29
C ASP A 78 -4.63 1.37 5.03
N LYS A 79 -4.48 1.76 3.77
CA LYS A 79 -4.51 3.18 3.38
C LYS A 79 -5.79 3.89 3.87
N SER A 80 -6.93 3.21 3.83
CA SER A 80 -8.22 3.78 4.25
C SER A 80 -8.27 4.01 5.76
N GLY A 81 -7.69 3.13 6.56
CA GLY A 81 -7.56 3.29 8.00
C GLY A 81 -6.60 4.42 8.37
N PHE A 82 -5.48 4.52 7.66
CA PHE A 82 -4.48 5.55 7.93
C PHE A 82 -4.99 6.98 7.73
N VAL A 83 -5.87 7.18 6.75
CA VAL A 83 -6.48 8.48 6.41
C VAL A 83 -7.93 8.60 6.88
N ALA A 84 -8.35 7.74 7.80
CA ALA A 84 -9.73 7.71 8.27
C ALA A 84 -10.16 9.04 8.86
N LYS A 85 -11.41 9.45 8.57
CA LYS A 85 -12.04 10.63 9.13
C LYS A 85 -13.09 10.21 10.15
N GLY A 86 -13.03 10.82 11.33
CA GLY A 86 -14.02 10.59 12.38
C GLY A 86 -13.72 9.41 13.32
N TYR A 87 -12.64 8.67 13.09
CA TYR A 87 -12.08 7.68 14.02
C TYR A 87 -10.59 7.48 13.74
N ASP A 88 -9.85 7.00 14.73
CA ASP A 88 -8.45 6.63 14.50
C ASP A 88 -8.39 5.19 13.97
N GLY A 89 -8.05 5.06 12.70
CA GLY A 89 -7.89 3.76 12.05
C GLY A 89 -6.47 3.20 12.11
N ARG A 90 -5.56 3.90 12.81
CA ARG A 90 -4.18 3.44 13.05
C ARG A 90 -4.17 2.52 14.25
N ALA A 91 -3.85 1.26 14.02
CA ALA A 91 -3.87 0.25 15.06
C ALA A 91 -2.45 -0.04 15.58
N THR A 92 -2.31 -0.12 16.89
CA THR A 92 -1.06 -0.48 17.60
C THR A 92 -1.03 -1.94 18.03
N ASN A 93 -2.13 -2.65 17.88
CA ASN A 93 -2.24 -4.09 18.14
C ASN A 93 -3.27 -4.73 17.18
N ALA A 94 -3.25 -6.05 17.13
CA ALA A 94 -4.05 -6.83 16.20
C ALA A 94 -5.57 -6.71 16.43
N ASP A 95 -6.01 -6.59 17.68
CA ASP A 95 -7.43 -6.48 18.03
C ASP A 95 -7.98 -5.10 17.65
N ASP A 96 -7.22 -4.03 17.88
CA ASP A 96 -7.59 -2.68 17.45
C ASP A 96 -7.69 -2.59 15.93
N LEU A 97 -6.78 -3.27 15.19
CA LEU A 97 -6.85 -3.34 13.74
C LEU A 97 -8.14 -3.99 13.26
N GLU A 98 -8.51 -5.13 13.86
CA GLU A 98 -9.76 -5.81 13.56
C GLU A 98 -10.95 -4.90 13.83
N GLY A 99 -11.01 -4.27 15.01
CA GLY A 99 -12.05 -3.34 15.41
C GLY A 99 -12.19 -2.14 14.47
N ALA A 100 -11.07 -1.51 14.10
CA ALA A 100 -11.05 -0.38 13.19
C ALA A 100 -11.56 -0.74 11.77
N ILE A 101 -11.22 -1.93 11.27
CA ILE A 101 -11.73 -2.41 9.98
C ILE A 101 -13.24 -2.70 10.08
N MET A 102 -13.69 -3.34 11.15
CA MET A 102 -15.10 -3.68 11.34
C MET A 102 -16.01 -2.45 11.48
N GLN A 103 -15.51 -1.35 12.03
CA GLN A 103 -16.26 -0.09 12.09
C GLN A 103 -16.74 0.41 10.72
N ARG A 104 -16.05 0.05 9.65
CA ARG A 104 -16.40 0.46 8.27
C ARG A 104 -17.67 -0.22 7.75
N ALA A 105 -18.04 -1.36 8.31
CA ALA A 105 -19.29 -2.03 7.95
C ALA A 105 -20.52 -1.21 8.38
N LYS A 106 -20.40 -0.35 9.43
CA LYS A 106 -21.43 0.57 9.92
C LYS A 106 -22.83 -0.09 10.07
N GLY A 107 -22.87 -1.36 10.47
CA GLY A 107 -24.11 -2.12 10.61
C GLY A 107 -24.71 -2.64 9.29
N ASP A 108 -24.09 -2.40 8.15
CA ASP A 108 -24.51 -2.96 6.86
C ASP A 108 -24.23 -4.47 6.83
N ARG A 109 -25.30 -5.27 6.99
CA ARG A 109 -25.21 -6.74 7.02
C ARG A 109 -24.59 -7.35 5.75
N LYS A 110 -24.79 -6.72 4.58
CA LYS A 110 -24.25 -7.22 3.32
C LYS A 110 -22.72 -7.06 3.26
N LYS A 111 -22.20 -5.98 3.83
CA LYS A 111 -20.76 -5.71 3.90
C LYS A 111 -20.08 -6.43 5.05
N MET A 112 -20.81 -6.74 6.11
CA MET A 112 -20.28 -7.31 7.36
C MET A 112 -19.39 -8.52 7.12
N LYS A 113 -19.86 -9.50 6.33
CA LYS A 113 -19.10 -10.72 6.03
C LYS A 113 -17.77 -10.45 5.31
N GLY A 114 -17.78 -9.53 4.35
CA GLY A 114 -16.57 -9.15 3.62
C GLY A 114 -15.55 -8.44 4.52
N TYR A 115 -16.01 -7.49 5.34
CA TYR A 115 -15.13 -6.81 6.29
C TYR A 115 -14.62 -7.75 7.38
N GLN A 116 -15.42 -8.70 7.84
CA GLN A 116 -14.98 -9.68 8.83
C GLN A 116 -13.86 -10.58 8.29
N GLN A 117 -14.00 -11.10 7.06
CA GLN A 117 -12.95 -11.89 6.42
C GLN A 117 -11.66 -11.07 6.20
N TYR A 118 -11.83 -9.83 5.75
CA TYR A 118 -10.71 -8.91 5.55
C TYR A 118 -10.01 -8.55 6.87
N ALA A 119 -10.77 -8.21 7.91
CA ALA A 119 -10.25 -7.89 9.23
C ALA A 119 -9.47 -9.07 9.83
N SER A 120 -10.01 -10.29 9.72
CA SER A 120 -9.34 -11.51 10.18
C SER A 120 -8.00 -11.74 9.47
N LYS A 121 -7.94 -11.52 8.15
CA LYS A 121 -6.68 -11.64 7.39
C LYS A 121 -5.66 -10.60 7.82
N MET A 122 -6.07 -9.34 7.94
CA MET A 122 -5.20 -8.25 8.39
C MET A 122 -4.70 -8.45 9.81
N LYS A 123 -5.57 -8.91 10.73
CA LYS A 123 -5.21 -9.28 12.09
C LYS A 123 -4.15 -10.38 12.11
N GLY A 124 -4.34 -11.43 11.30
CA GLY A 124 -3.45 -12.59 11.26
C GLY A 124 -2.01 -12.28 10.84
N ILE A 125 -1.77 -11.17 10.14
CA ILE A 125 -0.42 -10.76 9.72
C ILE A 125 0.19 -9.65 10.59
N PHE A 126 -0.54 -9.12 11.57
CA PHE A 126 -0.09 -7.97 12.38
C PHE A 126 1.25 -8.24 13.06
N ASP A 127 1.38 -9.34 13.80
CA ASP A 127 2.60 -9.66 14.54
C ASP A 127 3.80 -9.92 13.62
N MET A 128 3.55 -10.54 12.47
CA MET A 128 4.58 -10.76 11.45
C MET A 128 5.10 -9.43 10.92
N MET A 129 4.21 -8.49 10.62
CA MET A 129 4.57 -7.15 10.17
C MET A 129 5.31 -6.36 11.25
N GLN A 130 4.88 -6.47 12.50
CA GLN A 130 5.54 -5.83 13.64
C GLN A 130 6.97 -6.34 13.79
N ASN A 131 7.18 -7.65 13.71
CA ASN A 131 8.49 -8.27 13.83
C ASN A 131 9.44 -7.95 12.65
N ALA A 132 8.86 -7.65 11.47
CA ALA A 132 9.63 -7.29 10.29
C ALA A 132 10.17 -5.83 10.33
N VAL A 133 9.63 -4.98 11.20
CA VAL A 133 10.04 -3.57 11.33
C VAL A 133 10.92 -3.38 12.54
N SER A 134 12.19 -2.98 12.33
CA SER A 134 13.14 -2.72 13.42
C SER A 134 12.55 -1.79 14.49
N GLU A 135 12.87 -2.05 15.75
CA GLU A 135 12.48 -1.18 16.87
C GLU A 135 13.07 0.23 16.78
N THR A 136 14.21 0.36 16.10
CA THR A 136 14.87 1.65 15.87
C THR A 136 14.35 2.42 14.68
N PHE A 137 13.45 1.78 13.87
CA PHE A 137 12.85 2.44 12.72
C PHE A 137 11.86 3.53 13.18
N GLN A 138 11.94 4.71 12.57
CA GLN A 138 10.98 5.78 12.76
C GLN A 138 10.40 6.20 11.43
N GLY A 139 9.08 6.34 11.35
CA GLY A 139 8.36 6.71 10.14
C GLY A 139 7.45 5.60 9.65
N TYR A 140 6.89 5.79 8.45
CA TYR A 140 5.93 4.88 7.85
C TYR A 140 6.37 4.44 6.46
N LEU A 141 6.09 3.19 6.16
CA LEU A 141 6.25 2.58 4.84
C LEU A 141 4.87 2.39 4.24
N VAL A 142 4.76 2.62 2.95
CA VAL A 142 3.55 2.33 2.17
C VAL A 142 3.88 1.25 1.15
N GLY A 143 3.05 0.24 1.07
CA GLY A 143 3.20 -0.85 0.12
C GLY A 143 1.88 -1.48 -0.25
N ASP A 144 1.89 -2.31 -1.27
CA ASP A 144 0.75 -3.11 -1.66
C ASP A 144 0.93 -4.53 -1.11
N MET A 145 -0.13 -5.06 -0.50
CA MET A 145 -0.16 -6.45 -0.05
C MET A 145 -0.38 -7.36 -1.26
N LEU A 146 0.60 -8.20 -1.56
CA LEU A 146 0.51 -9.10 -2.70
C LEU A 146 -0.23 -10.40 -2.34
N PHE A 147 -0.07 -10.87 -1.11
CA PHE A 147 -0.69 -12.09 -0.60
C PHE A 147 -0.78 -12.03 0.93
N PHE A 148 -1.71 -12.78 1.50
CA PHE A 148 -1.88 -12.90 2.95
C PHE A 148 -1.34 -14.23 3.51
N ASP A 149 -1.23 -15.22 2.65
CA ASP A 149 -0.78 -16.55 3.04
C ASP A 149 0.76 -16.62 2.91
N THR A 150 1.38 -17.46 3.73
CA THR A 150 2.82 -17.69 3.65
C THR A 150 3.15 -18.43 2.36
N PRO A 151 4.06 -17.88 1.52
CA PRO A 151 4.48 -18.55 0.30
C PRO A 151 5.06 -19.93 0.60
N GLN A 152 4.64 -20.93 -0.15
CA GLN A 152 5.19 -22.27 -0.05
C GLN A 152 6.38 -22.44 -1.00
N LYS A 153 7.48 -23.00 -0.49
CA LYS A 153 8.64 -23.29 -1.33
C LYS A 153 8.42 -24.60 -2.06
N SER A 154 8.49 -24.57 -3.38
CA SER A 154 8.44 -25.74 -4.24
C SER A 154 9.70 -25.75 -5.14
N GLY A 155 10.68 -26.59 -4.79
CA GLY A 155 12.00 -26.59 -5.45
C GLY A 155 12.72 -25.24 -5.29
N ASN A 156 13.04 -24.56 -6.39
CA ASN A 156 13.66 -23.24 -6.42
C ASN A 156 12.65 -22.08 -6.60
N ALA A 157 11.35 -22.37 -6.55
CA ALA A 157 10.28 -21.38 -6.70
C ALA A 157 9.45 -21.23 -5.42
N TYR A 158 8.82 -20.08 -5.27
CA TYR A 158 7.74 -19.87 -4.28
C TYR A 158 6.40 -19.91 -5.00
N VAL A 159 5.43 -20.59 -4.39
CA VAL A 159 4.05 -20.69 -4.87
C VAL A 159 3.15 -19.97 -3.87
N PHE A 160 2.22 -19.16 -4.38
CA PHE A 160 1.27 -18.33 -3.61
C PHE A 160 -0.15 -18.83 -3.82
#